data_ddf932643e6c8774d23392b8358445eb
#
_entry.id   ddf932643e6c8774d23392b8358445eb
#
_cell.length_a   1.000
_cell.length_b   1.000
_cell.length_c   1.000
_cell.angle_alpha   90.00
_cell.angle_beta   90.00
_cell.angle_gamma   90.00
#
_symmetry.space_group_name_H-M   'P 1'
#
loop_
_entity.id
_entity.type
_entity.pdbx_description
1 polymer ?
#
loop_
_entity_poly.entity_id
_entity_poly.type
_entity_poly.pdbx_seq_one_letter_code
_entity_poly.pdbx_strand_id
1 'polypeptide(L)'
;MTLETLDSEEKKVETGRVVDFPVSPEILNQCARRKWRATRKPQRGFGLVEKMFYYYDRIKREVEICREEQGYYQSGGKTGGGSCTHAFISDPTATIAMKHYQPLAKVIINAERLDEEVIAQPEKWLTVVEQTLFFFSDNEDELVSEVLRRRFFENEPMRKTQLDLEIGVEKYYRLRDIGIGYARECAIQLGLIKVF
;
A
#
# COMPACT_ATOMS: atom_id res chain seq x y z
N MET A 1 47.06 -31.36 6.10
CA MET A 1 45.59 -31.42 6.07
C MET A 1 45.09 -30.12 6.59
N THR A 2 44.83 -29.18 5.70
CA THR A 2 44.37 -27.83 5.96
C THR A 2 42.87 -27.78 5.71
N LEU A 3 42.09 -27.43 6.72
CA LEU A 3 40.66 -27.22 6.63
C LEU A 3 40.40 -25.83 6.04
N GLU A 4 39.81 -25.82 4.86
CA GLU A 4 39.29 -24.61 4.23
C GLU A 4 38.02 -24.16 4.94
N THR A 5 38.04 -22.93 5.43
CA THR A 5 36.89 -22.22 5.99
C THR A 5 36.02 -21.71 4.83
N LEU A 6 34.81 -22.23 4.73
CA LEU A 6 33.79 -21.72 3.84
C LEU A 6 33.24 -20.41 4.39
N ASP A 7 33.63 -19.31 3.74
CA ASP A 7 33.02 -17.98 3.92
C ASP A 7 31.58 -18.03 3.41
N SER A 8 30.64 -17.89 4.35
CA SER A 8 29.23 -17.67 4.06
C SER A 8 29.02 -16.21 3.68
N GLU A 9 28.90 -15.94 2.39
CA GLU A 9 28.45 -14.65 1.89
C GLU A 9 26.98 -14.40 2.32
N GLU A 10 26.80 -13.63 3.37
CA GLU A 10 25.51 -13.03 3.72
C GLU A 10 25.08 -12.08 2.60
N LYS A 11 24.13 -12.52 1.76
CA LYS A 11 23.40 -11.64 0.87
C LYS A 11 22.65 -10.59 1.69
N LYS A 12 23.20 -9.38 1.77
CA LYS A 12 22.49 -8.18 2.18
C LYS A 12 21.28 -7.99 1.27
N VAL A 13 20.11 -8.27 1.79
CA VAL A 13 18.84 -7.86 1.19
C VAL A 13 18.82 -6.33 1.23
N GLU A 14 18.92 -5.70 0.07
CA GLU A 14 18.69 -4.27 -0.05
C GLU A 14 17.25 -3.97 0.40
N THR A 15 17.13 -3.42 1.60
CA THR A 15 15.90 -2.88 2.13
C THR A 15 15.44 -1.75 1.23
N GLY A 16 14.28 -1.95 0.61
CA GLY A 16 13.65 -0.99 -0.29
C GLY A 16 13.62 0.41 0.34
N ARG A 17 13.82 1.41 -0.52
CA ARG A 17 13.80 2.83 -0.16
C ARG A 17 12.55 3.14 0.64
N VAL A 18 12.74 3.43 1.93
CA VAL A 18 11.71 4.05 2.77
C VAL A 18 11.40 5.39 2.13
N VAL A 19 10.22 5.54 1.57
CA VAL A 19 9.75 6.84 1.10
C VAL A 19 9.43 7.63 2.36
N ASP A 20 10.26 8.62 2.68
CA ASP A 20 10.02 9.55 3.79
C ASP A 20 8.72 10.31 3.53
N PHE A 21 7.65 9.86 4.14
CA PHE A 21 6.43 10.65 4.23
C PHE A 21 6.68 11.80 5.20
N PRO A 22 6.26 13.03 4.85
CA PRO A 22 6.38 14.18 5.73
C PRO A 22 5.30 14.13 6.84
N VAL A 23 5.12 12.98 7.46
CA VAL A 23 4.28 12.86 8.64
C VAL A 23 5.15 13.20 9.82
N SER A 24 4.90 14.37 10.44
CA SER A 24 5.71 14.76 11.59
C SER A 24 5.59 13.71 12.69
N PRO A 25 6.69 13.37 13.38
CA PRO A 25 6.69 12.43 14.51
C PRO A 25 5.68 12.79 15.60
N GLU A 26 5.33 14.06 15.71
CA GLU A 26 4.32 14.57 16.65
C GLU A 26 2.91 14.12 16.31
N ILE A 27 2.55 14.05 15.02
CA ILE A 27 1.25 13.54 14.57
C ILE A 27 1.16 12.04 14.79
N LEU A 28 2.24 11.30 14.52
CA LEU A 28 2.34 9.87 14.82
C LEU A 28 2.16 9.60 16.31
N ASN A 29 2.83 10.39 17.17
CA ASN A 29 2.69 10.30 18.63
C ASN A 29 1.31 10.73 19.12
N GLN A 30 0.65 11.70 18.47
CA GLN A 30 -0.73 12.08 18.81
C GLN A 30 -1.73 10.98 18.42
N CYS A 31 -1.52 10.29 17.30
CA CYS A 31 -2.33 9.13 16.93
C CYS A 31 -2.14 7.97 17.91
N ALA A 32 -0.91 7.67 18.32
CA ALA A 32 -0.60 6.64 19.30
C ALA A 32 -1.12 6.97 20.72
N ARG A 33 -1.13 8.24 21.12
CA ARG A 33 -1.59 8.69 22.45
C ARG A 33 -3.08 8.98 22.54
N ARG A 34 -3.76 9.25 21.44
CA ARG A 34 -5.23 9.34 21.46
C ARG A 34 -5.74 7.93 21.76
N LYS A 35 -6.23 7.74 22.98
CA LYS A 35 -7.09 6.60 23.31
C LYS A 35 -8.28 6.68 22.37
N TRP A 36 -8.19 5.98 21.23
CA TRP A 36 -9.28 5.87 20.27
C TRP A 36 -10.44 5.22 21.01
N ARG A 37 -11.32 6.06 21.56
CA ARG A 37 -12.61 5.57 21.99
C ARG A 37 -13.30 5.17 20.70
N ALA A 38 -13.61 3.88 20.56
CA ALA A 38 -14.46 3.38 19.51
C ALA A 38 -15.74 4.23 19.51
N THR A 39 -15.76 5.26 18.67
CA THR A 39 -16.96 6.07 18.51
C THR A 39 -17.94 5.20 17.75
N ARG A 40 -19.11 4.92 18.33
CA ARG A 40 -20.16 4.08 17.74
C ARG A 40 -20.64 4.53 16.35
N LYS A 41 -20.19 5.69 15.89
CA LYS A 41 -20.48 6.18 14.53
C LYS A 41 -19.19 6.09 13.70
N PRO A 42 -19.20 5.33 12.60
CA PRO A 42 -18.05 5.28 11.70
C PRO A 42 -17.75 6.69 11.19
N GLN A 43 -16.53 7.12 11.36
CA GLN A 43 -16.07 8.42 10.82
C GLN A 43 -16.14 8.38 9.30
N ARG A 44 -16.43 9.54 8.68
CA ARG A 44 -16.47 9.65 7.23
C ARG A 44 -15.15 9.15 6.63
N GLY A 45 -15.24 8.28 5.62
CA GLY A 45 -14.08 7.67 4.96
C GLY A 45 -13.59 6.37 5.60
N PHE A 46 -14.06 5.98 6.81
CA PHE A 46 -13.63 4.75 7.46
C PHE A 46 -13.95 3.50 6.60
N GLY A 47 -15.18 3.40 6.10
CA GLY A 47 -15.57 2.29 5.21
C GLY A 47 -14.80 2.26 3.88
N LEU A 48 -14.40 3.43 3.37
CA LEU A 48 -13.54 3.51 2.17
C LEU A 48 -12.15 2.93 2.46
N VAL A 49 -11.54 3.29 3.58
CA VAL A 49 -10.23 2.75 3.98
C VAL A 49 -10.32 1.24 4.21
N GLU A 50 -11.33 0.77 4.97
CA GLU A 50 -11.56 -0.66 5.19
C GLU A 50 -11.67 -1.42 3.86
N LYS A 51 -12.37 -0.85 2.88
CA LYS A 51 -12.49 -1.38 1.54
C LYS A 51 -11.15 -1.47 0.81
N MET A 52 -10.25 -0.48 0.97
CA MET A 52 -8.91 -0.52 0.37
C MET A 52 -8.04 -1.63 0.95
N PHE A 53 -8.20 -1.96 2.24
CA PHE A 53 -7.54 -3.13 2.81
C PHE A 53 -8.05 -4.43 2.19
N TYR A 54 -9.36 -4.61 1.98
CA TYR A 54 -9.92 -5.79 1.32
C TYR A 54 -9.48 -5.93 -0.14
N TYR A 55 -9.29 -4.82 -0.83
CA TYR A 55 -8.92 -4.83 -2.25
C TYR A 55 -7.41 -4.71 -2.49
N TYR A 56 -6.61 -4.68 -1.44
CA TYR A 56 -5.17 -4.45 -1.54
C TYR A 56 -4.51 -5.35 -2.59
N ASP A 57 -4.67 -6.66 -2.52
CA ASP A 57 -4.03 -7.61 -3.44
C ASP A 57 -4.53 -7.44 -4.89
N ARG A 58 -5.81 -7.08 -5.05
CA ARG A 58 -6.39 -6.80 -6.38
C ARG A 58 -5.82 -5.52 -6.95
N ILE A 59 -5.79 -4.45 -6.16
CA ILE A 59 -5.20 -3.17 -6.56
C ILE A 59 -3.74 -3.35 -6.94
N LYS A 60 -2.97 -4.08 -6.14
CA LYS A 60 -1.55 -4.35 -6.37
C LYS A 60 -1.35 -5.08 -7.70
N ARG A 61 -2.10 -6.13 -7.96
CA ARG A 61 -2.06 -6.89 -9.21
C ARG A 61 -2.39 -6.03 -10.42
N GLU A 62 -3.46 -5.23 -10.37
CA GLU A 62 -3.86 -4.35 -11.48
C GLU A 62 -2.82 -3.24 -11.72
N VAL A 63 -2.19 -2.71 -10.68
CA VAL A 63 -1.08 -1.76 -10.80
C VAL A 63 0.11 -2.41 -11.51
N GLU A 64 0.48 -3.64 -11.15
CA GLU A 64 1.55 -4.41 -11.78
C GLU A 64 1.24 -4.66 -13.28
N ILE A 65 0.04 -5.12 -13.61
CA ILE A 65 -0.40 -5.34 -15.00
C ILE A 65 -0.32 -4.03 -15.80
N CYS A 66 -0.88 -2.94 -15.28
CA CYS A 66 -0.82 -1.64 -15.95
C CYS A 66 0.63 -1.15 -16.18
N ARG A 67 1.54 -1.45 -15.23
CA ARG A 67 2.96 -1.11 -15.36
C ARG A 67 3.65 -1.96 -16.44
N GLU A 68 3.38 -3.25 -16.48
CA GLU A 68 3.88 -4.15 -17.50
C GLU A 68 3.38 -3.75 -18.89
N GLU A 69 2.08 -3.48 -19.07
CA GLU A 69 1.51 -3.02 -20.32
C GLU A 69 2.15 -1.72 -20.80
N GLN A 70 2.36 -0.75 -19.93
CA GLN A 70 3.08 0.48 -20.27
C GLN A 70 4.49 0.21 -20.77
N GLY A 71 5.18 -0.79 -20.24
CA GLY A 71 6.48 -1.25 -20.70
C GLY A 71 6.42 -1.85 -22.11
N TYR A 72 5.43 -2.69 -22.38
CA TYR A 72 5.26 -3.36 -23.70
C TYR A 72 4.91 -2.38 -24.83
N TYR A 73 3.99 -1.46 -24.61
CA TYR A 73 3.59 -0.48 -25.64
C TYR A 73 4.72 0.47 -26.06
N GLN A 74 5.73 0.62 -25.24
CA GLN A 74 6.86 1.50 -25.51
C GLN A 74 8.03 0.80 -26.22
N SER A 75 8.14 -0.52 -26.10
CA SER A 75 9.16 -1.30 -26.83
C SER A 75 8.83 -1.54 -28.30
N GLY A 76 7.56 -1.36 -28.69
CA GLY A 76 7.08 -1.49 -30.07
C GLY A 76 7.21 -0.22 -30.91
N GLY A 77 8.25 0.56 -30.71
CA GLY A 77 8.53 1.77 -31.51
C GLY A 77 8.63 1.46 -32.99
N LYS A 78 7.67 1.97 -33.77
CA LYS A 78 7.70 1.97 -35.22
C LYS A 78 9.02 2.60 -35.68
N THR A 79 9.91 1.78 -36.24
CA THR A 79 10.99 2.24 -37.10
C THR A 79 10.37 2.74 -38.42
N GLY A 80 9.73 3.88 -38.35
CA GLY A 80 9.21 4.61 -39.52
C GLY A 80 10.24 5.65 -39.90
N GLY A 81 10.99 5.38 -40.98
CA GLY A 81 11.90 6.34 -41.58
C GLY A 81 11.16 7.60 -42.00
N GLY A 82 11.41 8.69 -41.32
CA GLY A 82 10.99 10.03 -41.65
C GLY A 82 12.17 10.96 -41.46
N SER A 83 12.66 11.51 -42.55
CA SER A 83 13.65 12.59 -42.58
C SER A 83 13.16 13.76 -41.72
N CYS A 84 13.78 14.04 -40.60
CA CYS A 84 13.50 15.22 -39.80
C CYS A 84 14.76 16.02 -39.60
N THR A 85 14.83 17.08 -40.34
CA THR A 85 15.63 18.30 -40.04
C THR A 85 15.02 18.93 -38.79
N HIS A 86 15.57 18.69 -37.67
CA HIS A 86 15.77 19.46 -36.44
C HIS A 86 15.93 18.48 -35.28
N ALA A 87 17.18 18.40 -34.83
CA ALA A 87 17.59 17.52 -33.77
C ALA A 87 17.09 18.03 -32.39
N PHE A 88 15.87 17.74 -32.05
CA PHE A 88 15.54 17.43 -30.68
C PHE A 88 15.88 15.95 -30.51
N ILE A 89 17.02 15.67 -29.93
CA ILE A 89 17.34 14.33 -29.43
C ILE A 89 16.38 14.11 -28.25
N SER A 90 15.14 13.70 -28.55
CA SER A 90 14.30 13.14 -27.50
C SER A 90 14.91 11.78 -27.20
N ASP A 91 15.62 11.67 -26.11
CA ASP A 91 16.10 10.40 -25.62
C ASP A 91 14.87 9.53 -25.32
N PRO A 92 14.57 8.51 -26.15
CA PRO A 92 13.40 7.66 -25.94
C PRO A 92 13.50 6.91 -24.61
N THR A 93 14.72 6.60 -24.16
CA THR A 93 14.99 5.93 -22.91
C THR A 93 14.64 6.82 -21.72
N ALA A 94 15.00 8.09 -21.76
CA ALA A 94 14.63 9.05 -20.73
C ALA A 94 13.10 9.27 -20.68
N THR A 95 12.45 9.35 -21.84
CA THR A 95 10.98 9.48 -21.92
C THR A 95 10.27 8.26 -21.36
N ILE A 96 10.75 7.05 -21.64
CA ILE A 96 10.25 5.79 -21.10
C ILE A 96 10.44 5.76 -19.58
N ALA A 97 11.63 6.11 -19.09
CA ALA A 97 11.93 6.16 -17.67
C ALA A 97 11.01 7.16 -16.94
N MET A 98 10.82 8.36 -17.47
CA MET A 98 9.92 9.36 -16.88
C MET A 98 8.47 8.85 -16.81
N LYS A 99 7.95 8.18 -17.83
CA LYS A 99 6.59 7.64 -17.82
C LYS A 99 6.43 6.51 -16.82
N HIS A 100 7.46 5.67 -16.64
CA HIS A 100 7.45 4.61 -15.64
C HIS A 100 7.39 5.14 -14.20
N TYR A 101 7.91 6.35 -13.95
CA TYR A 101 7.85 7.00 -12.64
C TYR A 101 6.59 7.86 -12.42
N GLN A 102 5.76 8.06 -13.45
CA GLN A 102 4.51 8.77 -13.24
C GLN A 102 3.51 7.88 -12.50
N PRO A 103 2.90 8.38 -11.41
CA PRO A 103 1.90 7.62 -10.67
C PRO A 103 0.66 7.35 -11.54
N LEU A 104 0.09 6.17 -11.41
CA LEU A 104 -1.13 5.80 -12.12
C LEU A 104 -2.30 6.66 -11.61
N ALA A 105 -3.03 7.26 -12.54
CA ALA A 105 -4.19 8.10 -12.20
C ALA A 105 -5.33 7.25 -11.61
N LYS A 106 -5.57 6.07 -12.19
CA LYS A 106 -6.63 5.15 -11.79
C LYS A 106 -6.34 3.73 -12.25
N VAL A 107 -6.92 2.76 -11.55
CA VAL A 107 -7.05 1.36 -11.99
C VAL A 107 -8.49 0.92 -11.86
N ILE A 108 -8.88 -0.09 -12.64
CA ILE A 108 -10.20 -0.71 -12.58
C ILE A 108 -10.02 -2.09 -11.97
N ILE A 109 -10.73 -2.35 -10.89
CA ILE A 109 -10.72 -3.66 -10.24
C ILE A 109 -12.09 -4.33 -10.40
N ASN A 110 -12.11 -5.66 -10.58
CA ASN A 110 -13.33 -6.42 -10.56
C ASN A 110 -13.75 -6.64 -9.09
N ALA A 111 -14.84 -6.02 -8.66
CA ALA A 111 -15.45 -6.25 -7.37
C ALA A 111 -16.21 -7.60 -7.34
N GLU A 112 -16.58 -8.09 -6.14
CA GLU A 112 -17.11 -9.44 -5.94
C GLU A 112 -18.45 -9.74 -6.65
N ARG A 113 -19.12 -8.75 -7.27
CA ARG A 113 -20.45 -8.89 -7.87
C ARG A 113 -20.50 -8.50 -9.35
N LEU A 114 -19.42 -8.71 -10.10
CA LEU A 114 -19.30 -8.30 -11.51
C LEU A 114 -19.35 -6.77 -11.71
N ASP A 115 -19.31 -6.00 -10.65
CA ASP A 115 -19.24 -4.55 -10.72
C ASP A 115 -17.77 -4.13 -10.83
N GLU A 116 -17.46 -3.38 -11.88
CA GLU A 116 -16.16 -2.75 -12.03
C GLU A 116 -16.06 -1.56 -11.10
N GLU A 117 -14.99 -1.50 -10.33
CA GLU A 117 -14.74 -0.38 -9.45
C GLU A 117 -13.48 0.38 -9.86
N VAL A 118 -13.61 1.68 -10.00
CA VAL A 118 -12.50 2.58 -10.35
C VAL A 118 -11.83 3.09 -9.09
N ILE A 119 -10.57 2.72 -8.91
CA ILE A 119 -9.75 3.21 -7.81
C ILE A 119 -8.83 4.32 -8.32
N ALA A 120 -9.04 5.54 -7.83
CA ALA A 120 -8.19 6.69 -8.12
C ALA A 120 -6.91 6.64 -7.27
N GLN A 121 -5.78 7.02 -7.86
CA GLN A 121 -4.46 7.08 -7.20
C GLN A 121 -4.10 5.77 -6.48
N PRO A 122 -4.13 4.61 -7.16
CA PRO A 122 -4.02 3.29 -6.55
C PRO A 122 -2.71 3.10 -5.78
N GLU A 123 -1.60 3.63 -6.27
CA GLU A 123 -0.29 3.51 -5.64
C GLU A 123 -0.24 4.20 -4.27
N LYS A 124 -0.93 5.33 -4.12
CA LYS A 124 -1.05 5.99 -2.80
C LYS A 124 -1.85 5.15 -1.82
N TRP A 125 -2.89 4.44 -2.29
CA TRP A 125 -3.65 3.54 -1.44
C TRP A 125 -2.83 2.33 -1.00
N LEU A 126 -2.05 1.74 -1.90
CA LEU A 126 -1.10 0.68 -1.55
C LEU A 126 -0.13 1.16 -0.47
N THR A 127 0.44 2.35 -0.66
CA THR A 127 1.35 2.96 0.30
C THR A 127 0.69 3.19 1.67
N VAL A 128 -0.57 3.67 1.73
CA VAL A 128 -1.30 3.83 3.00
C VAL A 128 -1.44 2.51 3.74
N VAL A 129 -1.80 1.44 3.05
CA VAL A 129 -1.98 0.11 3.64
C VAL A 129 -0.64 -0.44 4.15
N GLU A 130 0.40 -0.40 3.32
CA GLU A 130 1.74 -0.91 3.65
C GLU A 130 2.36 -0.16 4.84
N GLN A 131 2.27 1.17 4.83
CA GLN A 131 2.77 2.00 5.91
C GLN A 131 2.01 1.76 7.24
N THR A 132 0.72 1.52 7.16
CA THR A 132 -0.07 1.18 8.34
C THR A 132 0.40 -0.15 8.96
N LEU A 133 0.58 -1.18 8.15
CA LEU A 133 1.06 -2.47 8.62
C LEU A 133 2.49 -2.37 9.17
N PHE A 134 3.36 -1.66 8.46
CA PHE A 134 4.74 -1.44 8.89
C PHE A 134 4.79 -0.71 10.23
N PHE A 135 4.03 0.40 10.37
CA PHE A 135 4.01 1.18 11.60
C PHE A 135 3.66 0.34 12.82
N PHE A 136 2.64 -0.51 12.73
CA PHE A 136 2.22 -1.34 13.86
C PHE A 136 3.08 -2.60 14.05
N SER A 137 3.79 -3.07 13.03
CA SER A 137 4.73 -4.19 13.20
C SER A 137 6.06 -3.78 13.84
N ASP A 138 6.47 -2.52 13.68
CA ASP A 138 7.72 -1.99 14.24
C ASP A 138 7.56 -1.37 15.64
N ASN A 139 6.33 -1.20 16.12
CA ASN A 139 6.01 -0.64 17.42
C ASN A 139 5.42 -1.71 18.36
N GLU A 140 5.28 -1.34 19.65
CA GLU A 140 4.75 -2.23 20.71
C GLU A 140 3.31 -2.75 20.47
N ASP A 141 2.62 -2.25 19.44
CA ASP A 141 1.24 -2.61 19.10
C ASP A 141 1.16 -3.66 17.97
N GLU A 142 2.07 -4.63 17.92
CA GLU A 142 2.12 -5.72 16.93
C GLU A 142 0.76 -6.43 16.76
N LEU A 143 -0.03 -6.53 17.83
CA LEU A 143 -1.38 -7.11 17.77
C LEU A 143 -2.32 -6.38 16.80
N VAL A 144 -2.12 -5.07 16.55
CA VAL A 144 -2.92 -4.32 15.58
C VAL A 144 -2.60 -4.81 14.17
N SER A 145 -1.31 -4.89 13.82
CA SER A 145 -0.89 -5.36 12.49
C SER A 145 -1.34 -6.80 12.24
N GLU A 146 -1.26 -7.67 13.26
CA GLU A 146 -1.65 -9.06 13.16
C GLU A 146 -3.16 -9.22 12.95
N VAL A 147 -4.00 -8.46 13.68
CA VAL A 147 -5.46 -8.44 13.47
C VAL A 147 -5.82 -7.95 12.07
N LEU A 148 -5.14 -6.89 11.56
CA LEU A 148 -5.38 -6.38 10.21
C LEU A 148 -4.97 -7.42 9.16
N ARG A 149 -3.79 -8.03 9.30
CA ARG A 149 -3.29 -9.04 8.37
C ARG A 149 -4.24 -10.21 8.26
N ARG A 150 -4.58 -10.85 9.36
CA ARG A 150 -5.48 -12.01 9.38
C ARG A 150 -6.85 -11.68 8.81
N ARG A 151 -7.38 -10.51 9.14
CA ARG A 151 -8.72 -10.10 8.69
C ARG A 151 -8.78 -9.80 7.21
N PHE A 152 -7.84 -9.02 6.67
CA PHE A 152 -7.95 -8.42 5.34
C PHE A 152 -7.14 -9.15 4.27
N PHE A 153 -6.04 -9.79 4.64
CA PHE A 153 -5.17 -10.46 3.67
C PHE A 153 -5.36 -11.99 3.72
N GLU A 154 -5.51 -12.55 4.90
CA GLU A 154 -5.73 -14.00 5.04
C GLU A 154 -7.23 -14.36 5.02
N ASN A 155 -8.13 -13.36 5.02
CA ASN A 155 -9.58 -13.55 5.08
C ASN A 155 -10.03 -14.44 6.24
N GLU A 156 -9.32 -14.40 7.35
CA GLU A 156 -9.57 -15.26 8.48
C GLU A 156 -10.86 -14.87 9.21
N PRO A 157 -11.72 -15.84 9.59
CA PRO A 157 -12.90 -15.55 10.37
C PRO A 157 -12.54 -14.95 11.73
N MET A 158 -13.26 -13.89 12.14
CA MET A 158 -13.05 -13.19 13.42
C MET A 158 -12.88 -14.13 14.61
N ARG A 159 -13.73 -15.18 14.69
CA ARG A 159 -13.68 -16.14 15.81
C ARG A 159 -12.36 -16.89 15.89
N LYS A 160 -11.77 -17.25 14.74
CA LYS A 160 -10.48 -17.93 14.70
C LYS A 160 -9.37 -17.00 15.15
N THR A 161 -9.30 -15.79 14.58
CA THR A 161 -8.35 -14.75 15.02
C THR A 161 -8.43 -14.48 16.53
N GLN A 162 -9.64 -14.42 17.09
CA GLN A 162 -9.82 -14.21 18.54
C GLN A 162 -9.29 -15.36 19.39
N LEU A 163 -9.50 -16.60 18.95
CA LEU A 163 -8.99 -17.77 19.66
C LEU A 163 -7.46 -17.85 19.59
N ASP A 164 -6.90 -17.65 18.41
CA ASP A 164 -5.46 -17.77 18.18
C ASP A 164 -4.65 -16.65 18.88
N LEU A 165 -5.23 -15.44 18.96
CA LEU A 165 -4.59 -14.31 19.64
C LEU A 165 -5.01 -14.16 21.12
N GLU A 166 -5.87 -15.04 21.62
CA GLU A 166 -6.40 -15.01 22.99
C GLU A 166 -7.03 -13.65 23.36
N ILE A 167 -7.77 -13.05 22.40
CA ILE A 167 -8.41 -11.73 22.59
C ILE A 167 -9.93 -11.82 22.59
N GLY A 168 -10.56 -11.00 23.42
CA GLY A 168 -12.03 -10.86 23.43
C GLY A 168 -12.55 -10.06 22.22
N VAL A 169 -13.86 -10.20 21.96
CA VAL A 169 -14.57 -9.54 20.86
C VAL A 169 -14.35 -8.01 20.87
N GLU A 170 -14.47 -7.39 22.02
CA GLU A 170 -14.31 -5.94 22.17
C GLU A 170 -12.87 -5.48 21.84
N LYS A 171 -11.87 -6.24 22.32
CA LYS A 171 -10.46 -5.96 22.04
C LYS A 171 -10.15 -6.10 20.55
N TYR A 172 -10.70 -7.14 19.89
CA TYR A 172 -10.56 -7.34 18.45
C TYR A 172 -11.05 -6.14 17.63
N TYR A 173 -12.30 -5.69 17.87
CA TYR A 173 -12.85 -4.52 17.16
C TYR A 173 -12.05 -3.24 17.47
N ARG A 174 -11.61 -3.07 18.71
CA ARG A 174 -10.81 -1.91 19.09
C ARG A 174 -9.46 -1.88 18.37
N LEU A 175 -8.76 -3.02 18.25
CA LEU A 175 -7.49 -3.11 17.53
C LEU A 175 -7.70 -2.84 16.02
N ARG A 176 -8.70 -3.46 15.41
CA ARG A 176 -9.07 -3.17 14.02
C ARG A 176 -9.33 -1.68 13.80
N ASP A 177 -10.14 -1.07 14.65
CA ASP A 177 -10.55 0.33 14.52
C ASP A 177 -9.37 1.28 14.74
N ILE A 178 -8.40 0.93 15.56
CA ILE A 178 -7.13 1.66 15.71
C ILE A 178 -6.36 1.65 14.39
N GLY A 179 -6.17 0.49 13.78
CA GLY A 179 -5.41 0.37 12.53
C GLY A 179 -6.08 1.09 11.36
N ILE A 180 -7.40 0.88 11.16
CA ILE A 180 -8.15 1.57 10.10
C ILE A 180 -8.21 3.09 10.37
N GLY A 181 -8.31 3.50 11.63
CA GLY A 181 -8.27 4.92 12.02
C GLY A 181 -6.93 5.58 11.67
N TYR A 182 -5.82 4.91 11.93
CA TYR A 182 -4.48 5.39 11.54
C TYR A 182 -4.36 5.50 10.01
N ALA A 183 -4.74 4.46 9.27
CA ALA A 183 -4.74 4.47 7.81
C ALA A 183 -5.60 5.59 7.23
N ARG A 184 -6.74 5.90 7.87
CA ARG A 184 -7.60 7.01 7.49
C ARG A 184 -6.90 8.36 7.64
N GLU A 185 -6.19 8.60 8.74
CA GLU A 185 -5.43 9.84 8.91
C GLU A 185 -4.32 9.96 7.86
N CYS A 186 -3.62 8.88 7.55
CA CYS A 186 -2.64 8.85 6.46
C CYS A 186 -3.30 9.18 5.10
N ALA A 187 -4.46 8.60 4.81
CA ALA A 187 -5.20 8.86 3.57
C ALA A 187 -5.68 10.31 3.45
N ILE A 188 -6.06 10.94 4.56
CA ILE A 188 -6.42 12.37 4.60
C ILE A 188 -5.19 13.23 4.28
N GLN A 189 -4.06 12.95 4.88
CA GLN A 189 -2.81 13.69 4.64
C GLN A 189 -2.34 13.59 3.20
N LEU A 190 -2.51 12.42 2.56
CA LEU A 190 -2.21 12.22 1.14
C LEU A 190 -3.27 12.80 0.19
N GLY A 191 -4.34 13.43 0.73
CA GLY A 191 -5.41 14.02 -0.05
C GLY A 191 -6.35 13.01 -0.72
N LEU A 192 -6.34 11.75 -0.29
CA LEU A 192 -7.22 10.68 -0.81
C LEU A 192 -8.63 10.79 -0.24
N ILE A 193 -8.76 11.33 0.97
CA ILE A 193 -10.05 11.54 1.64
C ILE A 193 -10.19 13.04 1.95
N LYS A 194 -11.28 13.64 1.48
CA LYS A 194 -11.64 15.02 1.80
C LYS A 194 -12.49 15.07 3.07
N VAL A 195 -12.08 15.86 4.04
CA VAL A 195 -12.76 16.05 5.34
C VAL A 195 -13.49 17.40 5.32
N PHE A 196 -14.53 17.50 4.51
CA PHE A 196 -15.43 18.69 4.52
C PHE A 196 -16.87 18.24 4.77
#